data_a46c8db2959322b9c6c3358587ecaf38
#
_entry.id   a46c8db2959322b9c6c3358587ecaf38
#
_cell.length_a   1.000
_cell.length_b   1.000
_cell.length_c   1.000
_cell.angle_alpha   90.00
_cell.angle_beta   90.00
_cell.angle_gamma   90.00
#
_symmetry.space_group_name_H-M   'P 1'
#
loop_
_entity.id
_entity.type
_entity.pdbx_description
1 polymer ?
#
loop_
_entity_poly.entity_id
_entity_poly.type
_entity_poly.pdbx_seq_one_letter_code
_entity_poly.pdbx_strand_id
1 'polypeptide(L)'
;MELDELKKSWNALNEQLQKEPIADEQQITELIAGYRANTRKSLGRLVVIQRFSIGMGAVGLAALLLIWLLLPTFGFNEQLQGKIVALLGFIAISILIGMWWDWKTYRWNKDTRIDEMGVAEVSRRMPTFRQWTRYEVMGISIWIILFNILNYWVMEYHLAPASVQALLITLFVVFDALIIYILYKKV
;
A
#
# COMPACT_ATOMS: atom_id res chain seq x y z
N MET A 1 4.48 -13.52 12.29
CA MET A 1 4.17 -13.59 13.73
C MET A 1 3.35 -14.84 13.92
N GLU A 2 4.00 -15.91 14.35
CA GLU A 2 3.39 -17.23 14.42
C GLU A 2 2.44 -17.30 15.63
N LEU A 3 1.37 -18.07 15.50
CA LEU A 3 0.36 -18.31 16.55
C LEU A 3 1.01 -18.78 17.85
N ASP A 4 2.14 -19.48 17.72
CA ASP A 4 2.94 -19.98 18.84
C ASP A 4 3.69 -18.88 19.60
N GLU A 5 4.14 -17.80 18.94
CA GLU A 5 4.73 -16.64 19.60
C GLU A 5 3.68 -15.85 20.38
N LEU A 6 2.47 -15.74 19.83
CA LEU A 6 1.34 -15.09 20.51
C LEU A 6 0.88 -15.90 21.73
N LYS A 7 0.86 -17.23 21.61
CA LYS A 7 0.54 -18.15 22.70
C LYS A 7 1.63 -18.13 23.79
N LYS A 8 2.89 -18.01 23.40
CA LYS A 8 4.03 -17.90 24.30
C LYS A 8 4.04 -16.57 25.07
N SER A 9 3.76 -15.47 24.38
CA SER A 9 3.62 -14.14 25.01
C SER A 9 2.40 -14.06 25.91
N TRP A 10 1.29 -14.72 25.55
CA TRP A 10 0.10 -14.81 26.39
C TRP A 10 0.32 -15.65 27.63
N ASN A 11 0.99 -16.80 27.51
CA ASN A 11 1.34 -17.64 28.64
C ASN A 11 2.34 -16.96 29.60
N ALA A 12 3.32 -16.22 29.05
CA ALA A 12 4.25 -15.44 29.85
C ALA A 12 3.54 -14.30 30.60
N LEU A 13 2.58 -13.62 29.94
CA LEU A 13 1.75 -12.59 30.57
C LEU A 13 0.86 -13.18 31.66
N ASN A 14 0.29 -14.35 31.42
CA ASN A 14 -0.56 -15.04 32.40
C ASN A 14 0.24 -15.55 33.62
N GLU A 15 1.48 -16.01 33.40
CA GLU A 15 2.41 -16.33 34.48
C GLU A 15 2.85 -15.09 35.28
N GLN A 16 3.06 -13.95 34.63
CA GLN A 16 3.37 -12.70 35.32
C GLN A 16 2.17 -12.19 36.11
N LEU A 17 0.96 -12.27 35.57
CA LEU A 17 -0.28 -11.90 36.26
C LEU A 17 -0.59 -12.82 37.45
N GLN A 18 -0.11 -14.08 37.45
CA GLN A 18 -0.25 -15.00 38.58
C GLN A 18 0.83 -14.81 39.67
N LYS A 19 1.99 -14.25 39.32
CA LYS A 19 3.13 -14.05 40.22
C LYS A 19 3.15 -12.68 40.91
N GLU A 20 2.54 -11.68 40.30
CA GLU A 20 2.41 -10.35 40.93
C GLU A 20 0.98 -10.13 41.42
N PRO A 21 0.82 -9.66 42.68
CA PRO A 21 -0.49 -9.29 43.18
C PRO A 21 -1.01 -8.12 42.33
N ILE A 22 -2.10 -8.37 41.62
CA ILE A 22 -2.97 -7.44 40.86
C ILE A 22 -2.26 -6.11 40.58
N ALA A 23 -1.69 -6.00 39.36
CA ALA A 23 -1.09 -4.74 38.91
C ALA A 23 -2.05 -3.62 39.28
N ASP A 24 -1.53 -2.63 40.00
CA ASP A 24 -2.27 -1.51 40.54
C ASP A 24 -3.18 -0.94 39.43
N GLU A 25 -4.45 -0.76 39.72
CA GLU A 25 -5.47 -0.28 38.75
C GLU A 25 -4.99 0.96 38.00
N GLN A 26 -4.10 1.75 38.64
CA GLN A 26 -3.38 2.86 38.05
C GLN A 26 -2.42 2.45 36.93
N GLN A 27 -1.63 1.39 37.10
CA GLN A 27 -0.69 0.90 36.06
C GLN A 27 -1.41 0.35 34.85
N ILE A 28 -2.52 -0.34 35.02
CA ILE A 28 -3.36 -0.83 33.93
C ILE A 28 -3.95 0.35 33.17
N THR A 29 -4.43 1.37 33.88
CA THR A 29 -5.00 2.58 33.28
C THR A 29 -3.95 3.37 32.50
N GLU A 30 -2.73 3.52 33.01
CA GLU A 30 -1.61 4.16 32.31
C GLU A 30 -1.18 3.39 31.06
N LEU A 31 -1.10 2.05 31.13
CA LEU A 31 -0.81 1.21 29.98
C LEU A 31 -1.86 1.36 28.89
N ILE A 32 -3.13 1.33 29.24
CA ILE A 32 -4.25 1.56 28.30
C ILE A 32 -4.18 2.94 27.68
N ALA A 33 -3.91 3.97 28.50
CA ALA A 33 -3.76 5.34 28.03
C ALA A 33 -2.57 5.49 27.06
N GLY A 34 -1.43 4.87 27.38
CA GLY A 34 -0.25 4.84 26.54
C GLY A 34 -0.50 4.14 25.19
N TYR A 35 -1.19 3.00 25.21
CA TYR A 35 -1.60 2.29 23.99
C TYR A 35 -2.55 3.13 23.11
N ARG A 36 -3.54 3.77 23.73
CA ARG A 36 -4.49 4.67 23.03
C ARG A 36 -3.76 5.83 22.39
N ALA A 37 -2.85 6.50 23.11
CA ALA A 37 -2.07 7.62 22.61
C ALA A 37 -1.18 7.22 21.40
N ASN A 38 -0.48 6.09 21.48
CA ASN A 38 0.36 5.59 20.38
C ASN A 38 -0.46 5.21 19.15
N THR A 39 -1.58 4.54 19.33
CA THR A 39 -2.45 4.12 18.23
C THR A 39 -3.11 5.34 17.57
N ARG A 40 -3.54 6.34 18.35
CA ARG A 40 -4.05 7.61 17.85
C ARG A 40 -3.01 8.36 17.02
N LYS A 41 -1.77 8.42 17.49
CA LYS A 41 -0.66 9.04 16.74
C LYS A 41 -0.39 8.33 15.41
N SER A 42 -0.41 7.00 15.40
CA SER A 42 -0.21 6.19 14.21
C SER A 42 -1.34 6.36 13.20
N LEU A 43 -2.60 6.33 13.64
CA LEU A 43 -3.77 6.58 12.78
C LEU A 43 -3.79 8.00 12.23
N GLY A 44 -3.48 9.01 13.06
CA GLY A 44 -3.37 10.40 12.60
C GLY A 44 -2.34 10.56 11.49
N ARG A 45 -1.20 9.89 11.60
CA ARG A 45 -0.16 9.88 10.57
C ARG A 45 -0.65 9.22 9.28
N LEU A 46 -1.36 8.08 9.37
CA LEU A 46 -1.94 7.40 8.20
C LEU A 46 -2.96 8.28 7.48
N VAL A 47 -3.84 8.95 8.21
CA VAL A 47 -4.83 9.89 7.64
C VAL A 47 -4.15 11.02 6.87
N VAL A 48 -3.05 11.57 7.39
CA VAL A 48 -2.28 12.62 6.70
C VAL A 48 -1.64 12.09 5.43
N ILE A 49 -1.03 10.91 5.49
CA ILE A 49 -0.40 10.26 4.33
C ILE A 49 -1.43 9.99 3.24
N GLN A 50 -2.62 9.47 3.59
CA GLN A 50 -3.70 9.20 2.64
C GLN A 50 -4.23 10.49 1.97
N ARG A 51 -4.41 11.58 2.74
CA ARG A 51 -4.78 12.88 2.16
C ARG A 51 -3.74 13.38 1.18
N PHE A 52 -2.46 13.25 1.53
CA PHE A 52 -1.36 13.63 0.67
C PHE A 52 -1.33 12.77 -0.61
N SER A 53 -1.51 11.45 -0.49
CA SER A 53 -1.57 10.52 -1.63
C SER A 53 -2.70 10.89 -2.59
N ILE A 54 -3.91 11.17 -2.10
CA ILE A 54 -5.05 11.61 -2.91
C ILE A 54 -4.72 12.92 -3.64
N GLY A 55 -4.12 13.89 -2.94
CA GLY A 55 -3.69 15.16 -3.54
C GLY A 55 -2.65 14.97 -4.64
N MET A 56 -1.64 14.13 -4.40
CA MET A 56 -0.62 13.80 -5.39
C MET A 56 -1.21 13.03 -6.59
N GLY A 57 -2.20 12.16 -6.35
CA GLY A 57 -2.94 11.50 -7.42
C GLY A 57 -3.65 12.50 -8.34
N ALA A 58 -4.30 13.52 -7.78
CA ALA A 58 -4.95 14.57 -8.57
C ALA A 58 -3.94 15.38 -9.40
N VAL A 59 -2.79 15.74 -8.81
CA VAL A 59 -1.69 16.41 -9.54
C VAL A 59 -1.14 15.49 -10.64
N GLY A 60 -0.98 14.19 -10.37
CA GLY A 60 -0.55 13.20 -11.36
C GLY A 60 -1.51 13.10 -12.54
N LEU A 61 -2.82 13.05 -12.28
CA LEU A 61 -3.83 13.05 -13.37
C LEU A 61 -3.78 14.33 -14.20
N ALA A 62 -3.62 15.50 -13.56
CA ALA A 62 -3.47 16.77 -14.29
C ALA A 62 -2.21 16.77 -15.17
N ALA A 63 -1.09 16.27 -14.67
CA ALA A 63 0.15 16.12 -15.43
C ALA A 63 -0.01 15.17 -16.62
N LEU A 64 -0.67 14.01 -16.44
CA LEU A 64 -0.96 13.08 -17.53
C LEU A 64 -1.85 13.71 -18.59
N LEU A 65 -2.83 14.49 -18.19
CA LEU A 65 -3.71 15.22 -19.11
C LEU A 65 -2.93 16.24 -19.93
N LEU A 66 -2.01 16.99 -19.31
CA LEU A 66 -1.11 17.92 -20.01
C LEU A 66 -0.20 17.19 -21.01
N ILE A 67 0.39 16.06 -20.61
CA ILE A 67 1.22 15.24 -21.49
C ILE A 67 0.39 14.76 -22.68
N TRP A 68 -0.83 14.28 -22.44
CA TRP A 68 -1.72 13.81 -23.50
C TRP A 68 -2.09 14.92 -24.49
N LEU A 69 -2.37 16.14 -24.01
CA LEU A 69 -2.67 17.31 -24.84
C LEU A 69 -1.45 17.77 -25.68
N LEU A 70 -0.25 17.64 -25.12
CA LEU A 70 0.99 18.02 -25.80
C LEU A 70 1.52 16.92 -26.72
N LEU A 71 1.01 15.70 -26.64
CA LEU A 71 1.51 14.55 -27.39
C LEU A 71 1.58 14.78 -28.92
N PRO A 72 0.58 15.42 -29.56
CA PRO A 72 0.65 15.70 -30.99
C PRO A 72 1.79 16.66 -31.41
N THR A 73 2.26 17.50 -30.47
CA THR A 73 3.33 18.48 -30.75
C THR A 73 4.71 17.85 -30.83
N PHE A 74 4.89 16.63 -30.30
CA PHE A 74 6.19 15.93 -30.31
C PHE A 74 6.53 15.29 -31.67
N GLY A 75 5.60 15.25 -32.62
CA GLY A 75 5.88 14.72 -33.97
C GLY A 75 6.12 13.20 -34.01
N PHE A 76 5.63 12.44 -33.05
CA PHE A 76 5.67 10.98 -33.07
C PHE A 76 4.81 10.43 -34.22
N ASN A 77 5.23 9.28 -34.79
CA ASN A 77 4.40 8.58 -35.74
C ASN A 77 3.11 8.07 -35.07
N GLU A 78 2.04 7.90 -35.87
CA GLU A 78 0.71 7.50 -35.35
C GLU A 78 0.76 6.21 -34.51
N GLN A 79 1.57 5.24 -34.91
CA GLN A 79 1.69 3.98 -34.22
C GLN A 79 2.31 4.13 -32.82
N LEU A 80 3.38 4.92 -32.70
CA LEU A 80 4.01 5.19 -31.41
C LEU A 80 3.12 6.05 -30.52
N GLN A 81 2.44 7.04 -31.12
CA GLN A 81 1.49 7.88 -30.42
C GLN A 81 0.36 7.04 -29.81
N GLY A 82 -0.21 6.08 -30.56
CA GLY A 82 -1.22 5.16 -30.06
C GLY A 82 -0.74 4.31 -28.87
N LYS A 83 0.51 3.82 -28.92
CA LYS A 83 1.12 3.07 -27.82
C LYS A 83 1.32 3.92 -26.57
N ILE A 84 1.80 5.16 -26.73
CA ILE A 84 1.97 6.11 -25.62
C ILE A 84 0.61 6.44 -24.99
N VAL A 85 -0.42 6.68 -25.78
CA VAL A 85 -1.79 6.92 -25.27
C VAL A 85 -2.29 5.73 -24.47
N ALA A 86 -2.06 4.50 -24.91
CA ALA A 86 -2.42 3.30 -24.17
C ALA A 86 -1.69 3.23 -22.80
N LEU A 87 -0.40 3.55 -22.76
CA LEU A 87 0.38 3.60 -21.51
C LEU A 87 -0.13 4.70 -20.56
N LEU A 88 -0.37 5.91 -21.08
CA LEU A 88 -0.93 7.01 -20.30
C LEU A 88 -2.31 6.66 -19.75
N GLY A 89 -3.16 6.01 -20.56
CA GLY A 89 -4.48 5.53 -20.14
C GLY A 89 -4.37 4.49 -19.01
N PHE A 90 -3.46 3.53 -19.12
CA PHE A 90 -3.19 2.55 -18.05
C PHE A 90 -2.76 3.22 -16.74
N ILE A 91 -1.83 4.20 -16.82
CA ILE A 91 -1.36 4.94 -15.64
C ILE A 91 -2.52 5.77 -15.05
N ALA A 92 -3.32 6.44 -15.85
CA ALA A 92 -4.46 7.24 -15.40
C ALA A 92 -5.50 6.38 -14.66
N ILE A 93 -5.86 5.23 -15.22
CA ILE A 93 -6.78 4.27 -14.58
C ILE A 93 -6.19 3.78 -13.25
N SER A 94 -4.89 3.48 -13.22
CA SER A 94 -4.20 3.03 -12.02
C SER A 94 -4.23 4.10 -10.91
N ILE A 95 -4.00 5.37 -11.24
CA ILE A 95 -4.10 6.48 -10.29
C ILE A 95 -5.54 6.60 -9.76
N LEU A 96 -6.55 6.49 -10.62
CA LEU A 96 -7.95 6.56 -10.19
C LEU A 96 -8.32 5.43 -9.23
N ILE A 97 -7.88 4.21 -9.51
CA ILE A 97 -8.08 3.05 -8.63
C ILE A 97 -7.38 3.28 -7.28
N GLY A 98 -6.12 3.75 -7.30
CA GLY A 98 -5.36 4.08 -6.10
C GLY A 98 -6.04 5.17 -5.27
N MET A 99 -6.46 6.26 -5.88
CA MET A 99 -7.20 7.34 -5.21
C MET A 99 -8.52 6.86 -4.60
N TRP A 100 -9.26 6.00 -5.30
CA TRP A 100 -10.49 5.41 -4.78
C TRP A 100 -10.21 4.52 -3.55
N TRP A 101 -9.13 3.72 -3.60
CA TRP A 101 -8.70 2.89 -2.48
C TRP A 101 -8.27 3.74 -1.28
N ASP A 102 -7.44 4.76 -1.51
CA ASP A 102 -7.00 5.69 -0.48
C ASP A 102 -8.19 6.45 0.15
N TRP A 103 -9.17 6.84 -0.65
CA TRP A 103 -10.39 7.47 -0.16
C TRP A 103 -11.22 6.54 0.73
N LYS A 104 -11.36 5.27 0.33
CA LYS A 104 -12.06 4.25 1.11
C LYS A 104 -11.38 4.01 2.46
N THR A 105 -10.07 3.81 2.45
CA THR A 105 -9.27 3.58 3.65
C THR A 105 -9.18 4.83 4.52
N TYR A 106 -9.12 6.03 3.94
CA TYR A 106 -9.19 7.31 4.65
C TYR A 106 -10.49 7.46 5.43
N ARG A 107 -11.64 7.21 4.80
CA ARG A 107 -12.93 7.26 5.49
C ARG A 107 -12.96 6.32 6.69
N TRP A 108 -12.54 5.09 6.48
CA TRP A 108 -12.52 4.08 7.53
C TRP A 108 -11.58 4.46 8.70
N ASN A 109 -10.39 4.98 8.40
CA ASN A 109 -9.44 5.43 9.42
C ASN A 109 -9.97 6.65 10.19
N LYS A 110 -10.64 7.58 9.50
CA LYS A 110 -11.25 8.78 10.12
C LYS A 110 -12.40 8.39 11.04
N ASP A 111 -13.20 7.41 10.67
CA ASP A 111 -14.35 6.94 11.46
C ASP A 111 -13.93 6.02 12.62
N THR A 112 -12.65 5.63 12.68
CA THR A 112 -12.09 4.82 13.77
C THR A 112 -11.65 5.72 14.93
N ARG A 113 -12.58 6.05 15.82
CA ARG A 113 -12.32 6.84 17.04
C ARG A 113 -11.92 5.93 18.20
N ILE A 114 -10.62 5.68 18.35
CA ILE A 114 -10.10 4.80 19.40
C ILE A 114 -10.43 5.30 20.80
N ASP A 115 -10.58 6.62 20.94
CA ASP A 115 -10.88 7.25 22.23
C ASP A 115 -12.30 6.88 22.74
N GLU A 116 -13.24 6.61 21.82
CA GLU A 116 -14.64 6.31 22.10
C GLU A 116 -14.94 4.79 22.02
N MET A 117 -14.02 4.01 21.43
CA MET A 117 -14.21 2.58 21.22
C MET A 117 -13.68 1.74 22.38
N GLY A 118 -14.43 0.71 22.76
CA GLY A 118 -13.97 -0.30 23.71
C GLY A 118 -12.83 -1.15 23.12
N VAL A 119 -11.98 -1.69 23.99
CA VAL A 119 -10.85 -2.56 23.60
C VAL A 119 -11.29 -3.73 22.69
N ALA A 120 -12.46 -4.31 22.96
CA ALA A 120 -13.05 -5.39 22.17
C ALA A 120 -13.37 -4.96 20.73
N GLU A 121 -13.84 -3.73 20.53
CA GLU A 121 -14.16 -3.20 19.21
C GLU A 121 -12.89 -2.89 18.39
N VAL A 122 -11.87 -2.32 19.03
CA VAL A 122 -10.55 -2.09 18.42
C VAL A 122 -9.93 -3.41 17.99
N SER A 123 -9.97 -4.43 18.87
CA SER A 123 -9.47 -5.77 18.57
C SER A 123 -10.19 -6.42 17.37
N ARG A 124 -11.49 -6.18 17.21
CA ARG A 124 -12.28 -6.68 16.08
C ARG A 124 -11.94 -5.97 14.75
N ARG A 125 -11.51 -4.70 14.77
CA ARG A 125 -11.16 -3.92 13.57
C ARG A 125 -9.75 -4.21 13.04
N MET A 126 -8.81 -4.57 13.90
CA MET A 126 -7.41 -4.84 13.52
C MET A 126 -7.25 -5.93 12.45
N PRO A 127 -7.93 -7.09 12.51
CA PRO A 127 -7.85 -8.12 11.46
C PRO A 127 -8.29 -7.60 10.09
N THR A 128 -9.35 -6.77 10.04
CA THR A 128 -9.86 -6.17 8.80
C THR A 128 -8.82 -5.24 8.17
N PHE A 129 -8.15 -4.42 8.98
CA PHE A 129 -7.07 -3.55 8.51
C PHE A 129 -5.91 -4.35 7.92
N ARG A 130 -5.49 -5.40 8.62
CA ARG A 130 -4.43 -6.29 8.15
C ARG A 130 -4.79 -7.00 6.84
N GLN A 131 -6.03 -7.42 6.69
CA GLN A 131 -6.54 -8.02 5.46
C GLN A 131 -6.52 -7.03 4.29
N TRP A 132 -6.91 -5.77 4.50
CA TRP A 132 -6.86 -4.74 3.48
C TRP A 132 -5.44 -4.41 3.03
N THR A 133 -4.49 -4.35 3.97
CA THR A 133 -3.08 -4.16 3.62
C THR A 133 -2.54 -5.30 2.76
N ARG A 134 -2.96 -6.54 3.02
CA ARG A 134 -2.60 -7.69 2.17
C ARG A 134 -3.18 -7.55 0.75
N TYR A 135 -4.44 -7.15 0.62
CA TYR A 135 -5.04 -6.92 -0.70
C TYR A 135 -4.36 -5.78 -1.45
N GLU A 136 -3.96 -4.73 -0.76
CA GLU A 136 -3.21 -3.62 -1.34
C GLU A 136 -1.86 -4.10 -1.89
N VAL A 137 -1.08 -4.83 -1.09
CA VAL A 137 0.21 -5.40 -1.55
C VAL A 137 0.01 -6.33 -2.74
N MET A 138 -1.02 -7.19 -2.73
CA MET A 138 -1.32 -8.07 -3.85
C MET A 138 -1.71 -7.27 -5.10
N GLY A 139 -2.54 -6.24 -4.97
CA GLY A 139 -2.92 -5.35 -6.06
C GLY A 139 -1.71 -4.63 -6.68
N ILE A 140 -0.82 -4.07 -5.84
CA ILE A 140 0.42 -3.43 -6.29
C ILE A 140 1.33 -4.44 -7.01
N SER A 141 1.45 -5.67 -6.51
CA SER A 141 2.27 -6.71 -7.14
C SER A 141 1.78 -7.05 -8.55
N ILE A 142 0.47 -7.23 -8.71
CA ILE A 142 -0.15 -7.47 -10.02
C ILE A 142 0.07 -6.26 -10.95
N TRP A 143 -0.11 -5.05 -10.42
CA TRP A 143 0.06 -3.82 -11.19
C TRP A 143 1.48 -3.66 -11.72
N ILE A 144 2.52 -3.93 -10.92
CA ILE A 144 3.92 -3.85 -11.33
C ILE A 144 4.18 -4.77 -12.52
N ILE A 145 3.70 -6.02 -12.46
CA ILE A 145 3.86 -7.00 -13.55
C ILE A 145 3.17 -6.50 -14.83
N LEU A 146 1.92 -6.04 -14.71
CA LEU A 146 1.17 -5.52 -15.87
C LEU A 146 1.83 -4.29 -16.48
N PHE A 147 2.34 -3.38 -15.63
CA PHE A 147 3.07 -2.20 -16.09
C PHE A 147 4.32 -2.57 -16.87
N ASN A 148 5.11 -3.53 -16.39
CA ASN A 148 6.32 -3.99 -17.08
C ASN A 148 6.00 -4.67 -18.42
N ILE A 149 4.95 -5.47 -18.50
CA ILE A 149 4.48 -6.06 -19.76
C ILE A 149 4.09 -4.97 -20.75
N LEU A 150 3.31 -3.99 -20.31
CA LEU A 150 2.86 -2.88 -21.15
C LEU A 150 4.04 -2.02 -21.60
N ASN A 151 4.96 -1.70 -20.69
CA ASN A 151 6.16 -0.95 -20.99
C ASN A 151 7.06 -1.67 -22.01
N TYR A 152 7.23 -2.99 -21.86
CA TYR A 152 7.96 -3.82 -22.81
C TYR A 152 7.37 -3.75 -24.22
N TRP A 153 6.04 -3.75 -24.33
CA TRP A 153 5.34 -3.64 -25.61
C TRP A 153 5.43 -2.23 -26.20
N VAL A 154 5.23 -1.18 -25.39
CA VAL A 154 5.27 0.24 -25.82
C VAL A 154 6.65 0.62 -26.33
N MET A 155 7.70 0.22 -25.60
CA MET A 155 9.09 0.53 -25.95
C MET A 155 9.67 -0.37 -27.06
N GLU A 156 8.85 -1.27 -27.62
CA GLU A 156 9.24 -2.16 -28.73
C GLU A 156 10.46 -3.06 -28.39
N TYR A 157 10.67 -3.38 -27.13
CA TYR A 157 11.80 -4.23 -26.71
C TYR A 157 11.76 -5.62 -27.34
N HIS A 158 10.60 -6.08 -27.82
CA HIS A 158 10.45 -7.33 -28.58
C HIS A 158 11.16 -7.29 -29.96
N LEU A 159 11.51 -6.12 -30.46
CA LEU A 159 12.28 -5.94 -31.73
C LEU A 159 13.80 -5.89 -31.47
N ALA A 160 14.23 -5.79 -30.21
CA ALA A 160 15.63 -5.76 -29.85
C ALA A 160 16.30 -7.15 -30.05
N PRO A 161 17.64 -7.24 -30.16
CA PRO A 161 18.35 -8.51 -30.21
C PRO A 161 18.03 -9.42 -29.02
N ALA A 162 17.99 -10.72 -29.22
CA ALA A 162 17.58 -11.70 -28.20
C ALA A 162 18.37 -11.59 -26.89
N SER A 163 19.66 -11.24 -26.97
CA SER A 163 20.50 -11.01 -25.79
C SER A 163 20.02 -9.82 -24.95
N VAL A 164 19.61 -8.73 -25.59
CA VAL A 164 19.07 -7.53 -24.93
C VAL A 164 17.71 -7.82 -24.32
N GLN A 165 16.83 -8.55 -25.03
CA GLN A 165 15.54 -8.98 -24.52
C GLN A 165 15.70 -9.83 -23.25
N ALA A 166 16.57 -10.85 -23.27
CA ALA A 166 16.84 -11.71 -22.13
C ALA A 166 17.35 -10.92 -20.92
N LEU A 167 18.26 -9.97 -21.13
CA LEU A 167 18.78 -9.11 -20.09
C LEU A 167 17.69 -8.24 -19.47
N LEU A 168 16.85 -7.59 -20.28
CA LEU A 168 15.77 -6.72 -19.82
C LEU A 168 14.72 -7.52 -19.03
N ILE A 169 14.29 -8.67 -19.54
CA ILE A 169 13.31 -9.53 -18.85
C ILE A 169 13.87 -9.99 -17.51
N THR A 170 15.13 -10.42 -17.47
CA THR A 170 15.79 -10.85 -16.23
C THR A 170 15.83 -9.69 -15.22
N LEU A 171 16.18 -8.49 -15.67
CA LEU A 171 16.26 -7.30 -14.84
C LEU A 171 14.87 -6.94 -14.26
N PHE A 172 13.82 -6.96 -15.08
CA PHE A 172 12.45 -6.71 -14.63
C PHE A 172 12.00 -7.75 -13.61
N VAL A 173 12.21 -9.04 -13.88
CA VAL A 173 11.81 -10.11 -12.96
C VAL A 173 12.54 -10.00 -11.61
N VAL A 174 13.84 -9.73 -11.61
CA VAL A 174 14.63 -9.56 -10.38
C VAL A 174 14.15 -8.35 -9.59
N PHE A 175 13.92 -7.22 -10.28
CA PHE A 175 13.47 -5.98 -9.65
C PHE A 175 12.06 -6.12 -9.06
N ASP A 176 11.14 -6.72 -9.80
CA ASP A 176 9.78 -6.99 -9.35
C ASP A 176 9.75 -7.93 -8.14
N ALA A 177 10.52 -9.02 -8.20
CA ALA A 177 10.64 -9.97 -7.10
C ALA A 177 11.18 -9.30 -5.84
N LEU A 178 12.15 -8.40 -5.97
CA LEU A 178 12.72 -7.65 -4.86
C LEU A 178 11.71 -6.67 -4.25
N ILE A 179 10.98 -5.93 -5.06
CA ILE A 179 9.93 -5.01 -4.60
C ILE A 179 8.82 -5.80 -3.88
N ILE A 180 8.32 -6.86 -4.50
CA ILE A 180 7.26 -7.71 -3.94
C ILE A 180 7.72 -8.30 -2.61
N TYR A 181 8.96 -8.78 -2.51
CA TYR A 181 9.53 -9.30 -1.27
C TYR A 181 9.57 -8.24 -0.16
N ILE A 182 10.02 -7.01 -0.48
CA ILE A 182 10.08 -5.91 0.49
C ILE A 182 8.66 -5.54 0.98
N LEU A 183 7.69 -5.49 0.07
CA LEU A 183 6.30 -5.20 0.41
C LEU A 183 5.70 -6.28 1.31
N TYR A 184 5.92 -7.55 0.98
CA TYR A 184 5.44 -8.68 1.80
C TYR A 184 6.08 -8.74 3.18
N LYS A 185 7.35 -8.38 3.31
CA LYS A 185 8.05 -8.37 4.61
C LYS A 185 7.47 -7.32 5.58
N LYS A 186 6.82 -6.26 5.07
CA LYS A 186 6.22 -5.20 5.90
C LYS A 186 4.79 -5.50 6.34
N VAL A 187 4.13 -6.52 5.82
CA VAL A 187 2.75 -6.95 6.09
C VAL A 187 2.72 -8.14 7.04
#